data_57f1e63f878080e2077276dcb6943d2a
#
_entry.id   57f1e63f878080e2077276dcb6943d2a
#
_cell.length_a   1.000
_cell.length_b   1.000
_cell.length_c   1.000
_cell.angle_alpha   90.00
_cell.angle_beta   90.00
_cell.angle_gamma   90.00
#
_symmetry.space_group_name_H-M   'P 1'
#
loop_
_entity.id
_entity.type
_entity.pdbx_description
1 polymer ?
#
loop_
_entity_poly.entity_id
_entity_poly.type
_entity_poly.pdbx_seq_one_letter_code
_entity_poly.pdbx_strand_id
1 'polypeptide(L)' 'MTYKLNDNVLRRIVQIMQEGMLTGTDVADHMRMIRLTPSTEDTESLVLTDDYIKMVETQHETLLRDLDNVNVTTES' A
#
# COMPACT_ATOMS: atom_id res chain seq x y z
N MET A 1 -10.28 10.99 22.10
CA MET A 1 -8.87 11.01 21.68
C MET A 1 -8.77 11.29 20.20
N THR A 2 -7.81 12.12 19.84
CA THR A 2 -7.60 12.49 18.44
C THR A 2 -6.27 11.91 17.97
N TYR A 3 -6.29 11.26 16.81
CA TYR A 3 -5.10 10.69 16.20
C TYR A 3 -4.81 11.39 14.87
N LYS A 4 -3.55 11.47 14.51
CA LYS A 4 -3.13 11.94 13.20
C LYS A 4 -2.51 10.80 12.42
N LEU A 5 -2.52 10.91 11.10
CA LEU A 5 -1.93 9.90 10.23
C LEU A 5 -0.46 10.23 9.97
N ASN A 6 0.39 9.23 10.09
CA ASN A 6 1.81 9.34 9.75
C ASN A 6 1.96 9.57 8.23
N ASP A 7 3.07 10.17 7.81
CA ASP A 7 3.34 10.45 6.40
C ASP A 7 3.34 9.18 5.54
N ASN A 8 3.81 8.06 6.08
CA ASN A 8 3.79 6.78 5.36
C ASN A 8 2.37 6.30 5.10
N VAL A 9 1.45 6.53 6.07
CA VAL A 9 0.02 6.21 5.89
C VAL A 9 -0.56 7.07 4.77
N LEU A 10 -0.29 8.37 4.79
CA LEU A 10 -0.78 9.30 3.77
C LEU A 10 -0.26 8.92 2.39
N ARG A 11 1.02 8.57 2.30
CA ARG A 11 1.64 8.11 1.05
C ARG A 11 0.95 6.86 0.52
N ARG A 12 0.66 5.91 1.40
CA ARG A 12 -0.02 4.67 1.01
C ARG A 12 -1.42 4.95 0.47
N ILE A 13 -2.16 5.86 1.12
CA ILE A 13 -3.49 6.24 0.67
C ILE A 13 -3.42 6.84 -0.74
N VAL A 14 -2.48 7.74 -0.97
CA VAL A 14 -2.29 8.35 -2.30
C VAL A 14 -1.94 7.30 -3.34
N GLN A 15 -1.07 6.35 -3.02
CA GLN A 15 -0.71 5.24 -3.92
C GLN A 15 -1.93 4.42 -4.30
N ILE A 16 -2.77 4.08 -3.33
CA ILE A 16 -3.99 3.32 -3.58
C ILE A 16 -4.91 4.07 -4.54
N MET A 17 -5.07 5.37 -4.33
CA MET A 17 -5.90 6.20 -5.20
C MET A 17 -5.35 6.25 -6.63
N GLN A 18 -4.05 6.44 -6.78
CA GLN A 18 -3.40 6.49 -8.09
C GLN A 18 -3.51 5.15 -8.82
N GLU A 19 -3.22 4.06 -8.13
CA GLU A 19 -3.33 2.71 -8.71
C GLU A 19 -4.78 2.39 -9.11
N GLY A 20 -5.74 2.77 -8.27
CA GLY A 20 -7.16 2.56 -8.56
C GLY A 20 -7.61 3.32 -9.79
N MET A 21 -7.14 4.55 -9.98
CA MET A 21 -7.47 5.36 -11.16
C MET A 21 -6.87 4.78 -12.44
N LEU A 22 -5.66 4.22 -12.37
CA LEU A 22 -4.96 3.67 -13.53
C LEU A 22 -5.49 2.29 -13.92
N THR A 23 -5.86 1.48 -12.94
CA THR A 23 -6.25 0.08 -13.18
C THR A 23 -7.76 -0.13 -13.17
N GLY A 24 -8.53 0.86 -12.73
CA GLY A 24 -9.97 0.73 -12.58
C GLY A 24 -10.39 -0.18 -11.43
N THR A 25 -9.48 -0.42 -10.48
CA THR A 25 -9.78 -1.26 -9.32
C THR A 25 -10.57 -0.48 -8.26
N ASP A 26 -11.23 -1.22 -7.36
CA ASP A 26 -12.02 -0.60 -6.29
C ASP A 26 -11.10 -0.06 -5.20
N VAL A 27 -10.94 1.26 -5.19
CA VAL A 27 -10.11 1.96 -4.20
C VAL A 27 -10.62 1.72 -2.78
N ALA A 28 -11.94 1.66 -2.59
CA ALA A 28 -12.52 1.44 -1.26
C ALA A 28 -12.12 0.09 -0.69
N ASP A 29 -12.11 -0.96 -1.51
CA ASP A 29 -11.68 -2.29 -1.06
C ASP A 29 -10.21 -2.28 -0.62
N HIS A 30 -9.36 -1.63 -1.38
CA HIS A 30 -7.95 -1.50 -1.01
C HIS A 30 -7.77 -0.73 0.30
N MET A 31 -8.55 0.32 0.51
CA MET A 31 -8.49 1.11 1.73
C MET A 31 -8.98 0.33 2.96
N ARG A 32 -9.97 -0.55 2.78
CA ARG A 32 -10.45 -1.41 3.87
C ARG A 32 -9.40 -2.39 4.36
N MET A 33 -8.42 -2.71 3.53
CA MET A 33 -7.33 -3.62 3.89
C MET A 33 -6.26 -2.95 4.75
N ILE A 34 -6.23 -1.61 4.78
CA ILE A 34 -5.24 -0.87 5.57
C ILE A 34 -5.42 -1.19 7.05
N ARG A 35 -4.31 -1.46 7.73
CA ARG A 35 -4.28 -1.72 9.18
C ARG A 35 -3.34 -0.75 9.84
N LEU A 36 -3.86 -0.04 10.85
CA LEU A 36 -3.15 1.03 11.54
C LEU A 36 -2.98 0.68 13.01
N THR A 37 -1.89 1.19 13.58
CA THR A 37 -1.60 1.05 15.00
C THR A 37 -0.94 2.35 15.49
N PRO A 38 -1.09 2.71 16.78
CA PRO A 38 -0.36 3.88 17.30
C PRO A 38 1.15 3.65 17.22
N SER A 39 1.87 4.71 16.88
CA SER A 39 3.33 4.68 16.85
C SER A 39 3.89 4.48 18.26
N THR A 40 4.99 3.75 18.38
CA THR A 40 5.68 3.59 19.65
C THR A 40 6.42 4.87 20.07
N GLU A 41 6.78 5.71 19.11
CA GLU A 41 7.46 6.98 19.36
C GLU A 41 6.50 8.12 19.65
N ASP A 42 5.32 8.09 19.01
CA ASP A 42 4.27 9.11 19.17
C ASP A 42 2.92 8.43 19.15
N THR A 43 2.35 8.21 20.33
CA THR A 43 1.10 7.47 20.50
C THR A 43 -0.11 8.19 19.91
N GLU A 44 0.01 9.47 19.56
CA GLU A 44 -1.05 10.21 18.87
C GLU A 44 -0.99 10.03 17.35
N SER A 45 0.07 9.44 16.85
CA SER A 45 0.28 9.21 15.42
C SER A 45 -0.01 7.76 15.07
N LEU A 46 -0.83 7.53 14.04
CA LEU A 46 -1.12 6.19 13.53
C LEU A 46 -0.14 5.84 12.41
N VAL A 47 0.36 4.61 12.46
CA VAL A 47 1.28 4.09 11.46
C VAL A 47 0.73 2.78 10.90
N LEU A 48 1.23 2.36 9.74
CA LEU A 48 0.86 1.06 9.15
C LEU A 48 1.40 -0.07 10.02
N THR A 49 0.61 -1.13 10.19
CA THR A 49 1.08 -2.31 10.91
C THR A 49 2.15 -3.04 10.11
N ASP A 50 3.05 -3.74 10.79
CA ASP A 50 4.10 -4.52 10.13
C ASP A 50 3.52 -5.61 9.22
N ASP A 51 2.46 -6.27 9.67
CA ASP A 51 1.79 -7.29 8.88
C ASP A 51 1.23 -6.72 7.59
N TYR A 52 0.63 -5.54 7.65
CA TYR A 52 0.10 -4.87 6.46
C TYR A 52 1.23 -4.48 5.51
N ILE A 53 2.32 -3.94 6.03
CA ILE A 53 3.48 -3.55 5.22
C ILE A 53 4.06 -4.76 4.50
N LYS A 54 4.21 -5.88 5.20
CA LYS A 54 4.72 -7.12 4.59
C LYS A 54 3.80 -7.62 3.49
N MET A 55 2.50 -7.55 3.69
CA MET A 55 1.52 -7.96 2.69
C MET A 55 1.66 -7.11 1.42
N VAL A 56 1.77 -5.80 1.56
CA VAL A 56 1.91 -4.87 0.45
C VAL A 56 3.23 -5.11 -0.30
N GLU A 57 4.33 -5.30 0.41
CA GLU A 57 5.62 -5.57 -0.20
C GLU A 57 5.59 -6.87 -1.00
N THR A 58 4.97 -7.91 -0.47
CA THR A 58 4.83 -9.20 -1.16
C THR A 58 4.03 -9.04 -2.46
N GLN A 59 2.91 -8.31 -2.40
CA GLN A 59 2.08 -8.04 -3.58
C GLN A 59 2.85 -7.24 -4.62
N HIS A 60 3.61 -6.24 -4.16
CA HIS A 60 4.40 -5.40 -5.04
C HIS A 60 5.51 -6.19 -5.74
N GLU A 61 6.21 -7.07 -5.02
CA GLU A 61 7.23 -7.95 -5.59
C GLU A 61 6.64 -8.89 -6.64
N THR A 62 5.49 -9.47 -6.36
CA THR A 62 4.79 -10.34 -7.30
C THR A 62 4.45 -9.60 -8.57
N LEU A 63 3.96 -8.37 -8.44
CA LEU A 63 3.57 -7.54 -9.58
C LEU A 63 4.78 -7.18 -10.42
N LEU A 64 5.89 -6.80 -9.80
CA LEU A 64 7.14 -6.50 -10.50
C LEU A 64 7.69 -7.73 -11.23
N ARG A 65 7.61 -8.90 -10.61
CA ARG A 65 8.04 -10.15 -11.21
C ARG A 65 7.21 -10.48 -12.45
N ASP A 66 5.90 -10.30 -12.37
CA ASP A 66 5.00 -10.53 -13.50
C ASP A 66 5.28 -9.54 -14.65
N LEU A 67 5.55 -8.28 -14.32
CA LEU A 67 5.91 -7.27 -15.32
C LEU A 67 7.23 -7.61 -16.01
N ASP A 68 8.22 -8.07 -15.26
CA ASP A 68 9.50 -8.50 -15.83
C ASP A 68 9.32 -9.68 -16.79
N ASN A 69 8.49 -10.64 -16.42
CA ASN A 69 8.17 -11.78 -17.27
C ASN A 69 7.47 -11.34 -18.56
N VAL A 70 6.54 -10.40 -18.47
CA VAL A 70 5.85 -9.84 -19.64
C VAL A 70 6.83 -9.11 -20.55
N ASN A 71 7.74 -8.33 -19.98
CA ASN A 71 8.75 -7.61 -20.76
C ASN A 71 9.66 -8.57 -21.52
N VAL A 72 10.09 -9.64 -20.87
CA VAL A 72 10.93 -10.67 -21.51
C VAL A 72 10.17 -11.33 -22.66
N THR A 73 8.90 -11.62 -22.46
CA THR A 73 8.06 -12.22 -23.49
C THR A 73 7.88 -11.29 -24.68
N THR A 74 7.73 -10.00 -24.42
CA THR A 74 7.52 -8.98 -25.43
C THR A 74 8.77 -8.80 -26.30
N GLU A 75 9.95 -8.90 -25.72
CA GLU A 75 11.21 -8.74 -26.43
C GLU A 75 11.54 -9.95 -27.30
N SER A 76 11.02 -11.09 -26.97
CA SER A 76 11.28 -12.31 -27.75
C SER A 76 10.28 -12.49 -28.89
#